data_7ae76976acdb859f19d10062645993ed
#
_entry.id   7ae76976acdb859f19d10062645993ed
#
_cell.length_a   1.000
_cell.length_b   1.000
_cell.length_c   1.000
_cell.angle_alpha   90.00
_cell.angle_beta   90.00
_cell.angle_gamma   90.00
#
_symmetry.space_group_name_H-M   'P 1'
#
loop_
_entity.id
_entity.type
_entity.pdbx_description
1 polymer ?
#
loop_
_entity_poly.entity_id
_entity_poly.type
_entity_poly.pdbx_seq_one_letter_code
_entity_poly.pdbx_strand_id
1 'polypeptide(L)'
;MRFVKTYNDFKLDCKLELKPGTITALIRRNGSGKTTLFKLYLGLIEDDDKYTNQVSKEEIGVVWNDSSFSLVLNVLEIKKILMYSYKHFDCDYFDSMISRFELDPKKPLKDYSTGMLSKLKIIIATSLHAKILLLDEPTSGLDVIARNEVLDLLRDYMEQNEEASILISSHISSDLEGLCDEFYFIEKGKIILQEQDLESYALLKGVDETVDLSYVLKKIGSTYLTNERQFYVENYSNLVIEKAHIDDLMEYMIKGETI
;
A
#
# COMPACT_ATOMS: atom_id res chain seq x y z
N MET A 1 -11.68 11.46 -3.40
CA MET A 1 -11.49 11.65 -4.86
C MET A 1 -12.11 10.47 -5.59
N ARG A 2 -12.74 10.67 -6.77
CA ARG A 2 -13.25 9.58 -7.60
C ARG A 2 -12.48 9.55 -8.90
N PHE A 3 -12.05 8.36 -9.32
CA PHE A 3 -11.28 8.13 -10.53
C PHE A 3 -12.05 7.19 -11.44
N VAL A 4 -12.21 7.58 -12.70
CA VAL A 4 -12.93 6.80 -13.72
C VAL A 4 -12.07 6.65 -14.97
N LYS A 5 -11.86 5.41 -15.41
CA LYS A 5 -11.18 5.12 -16.68
C LYS A 5 -11.76 3.89 -17.33
N THR A 6 -12.16 4.04 -18.58
CA THR A 6 -12.73 2.96 -19.38
C THR A 6 -11.74 2.56 -20.47
N TYR A 7 -11.48 1.27 -20.56
CA TYR A 7 -10.80 0.60 -21.67
C TYR A 7 -11.78 -0.40 -22.30
N ASN A 8 -11.41 -1.00 -23.43
CA ASN A 8 -12.32 -1.91 -24.14
C ASN A 8 -12.95 -2.98 -23.25
N ASP A 9 -12.13 -3.66 -22.44
CA ASP A 9 -12.55 -4.80 -21.62
C ASP A 9 -12.42 -4.54 -20.10
N PHE A 10 -12.12 -3.30 -19.69
CA PHE A 10 -11.88 -2.96 -18.29
C PHE A 10 -12.36 -1.55 -17.97
N LYS A 11 -13.08 -1.41 -16.86
CA LYS A 11 -13.46 -0.11 -16.31
C LYS A 11 -12.97 0.01 -14.88
N LEU A 12 -12.17 1.05 -14.62
CA LEU A 12 -11.87 1.51 -13.27
C LEU A 12 -12.90 2.56 -12.86
N ASP A 13 -13.50 2.40 -11.68
CA ASP A 13 -14.40 3.37 -11.06
C ASP A 13 -14.22 3.27 -9.54
N CYS A 14 -13.26 4.06 -9.03
CA CYS A 14 -12.81 3.99 -7.65
C CYS A 14 -12.94 5.32 -6.94
N LYS A 15 -13.45 5.30 -5.70
CA LYS A 15 -13.37 6.43 -4.78
C LYS A 15 -12.25 6.16 -3.77
N LEU A 16 -11.24 7.03 -3.74
CA LEU A 16 -10.09 6.93 -2.83
C LEU A 16 -9.93 8.26 -2.09
N GLU A 17 -9.66 8.18 -0.80
CA GLU A 17 -9.34 9.32 0.04
C GLU A 17 -8.02 9.03 0.76
N LEU A 18 -7.05 9.92 0.62
CA LEU A 18 -5.80 9.87 1.38
C LEU A 18 -5.86 10.94 2.45
N LYS A 19 -5.83 10.52 3.71
CA LYS A 19 -5.88 11.43 4.86
C LYS A 19 -4.47 11.81 5.26
N PRO A 20 -4.21 13.09 5.61
CA PRO A 20 -2.94 13.48 6.21
C PRO A 20 -2.61 12.63 7.45
N GLY A 21 -1.34 12.32 7.63
CA GLY A 21 -0.86 11.52 8.76
C GLY A 21 -1.16 10.02 8.66
N THR A 22 -1.68 9.50 7.52
CA THR A 22 -2.06 8.10 7.41
C THR A 22 -1.30 7.33 6.32
N ILE A 23 -1.10 6.04 6.57
CA ILE A 23 -0.63 5.08 5.58
C ILE A 23 -1.83 4.26 5.11
N THR A 24 -2.15 4.38 3.84
CA THR A 24 -3.28 3.71 3.20
C THR A 24 -2.80 2.54 2.36
N ALA A 25 -3.29 1.34 2.64
CA ALA A 25 -3.03 0.14 1.83
C ALA A 25 -4.00 0.04 0.66
N LEU A 26 -3.48 -0.25 -0.52
CA LEU A 26 -4.26 -0.65 -1.69
C LEU A 26 -4.05 -2.15 -1.95
N ILE A 27 -4.98 -2.96 -1.48
CA ILE A 27 -4.93 -4.41 -1.52
C ILE A 27 -5.67 -4.92 -2.75
N ARG A 28 -5.08 -5.87 -3.47
CA ARG A 28 -5.64 -6.33 -4.72
C ARG A 28 -5.15 -7.72 -5.16
N ARG A 29 -5.91 -8.32 -6.09
CA ARG A 29 -5.40 -9.38 -6.96
C ARG A 29 -4.77 -8.77 -8.23
N ASN A 30 -3.94 -9.53 -8.92
CA ASN A 30 -3.30 -9.08 -10.16
C ASN A 30 -4.35 -8.67 -11.22
N GLY A 31 -4.08 -7.58 -11.95
CA GLY A 31 -4.97 -7.09 -13.01
C GLY A 31 -6.17 -6.23 -12.53
N SER A 32 -6.28 -5.89 -11.26
CA SER A 32 -7.42 -5.13 -10.69
C SER A 32 -7.46 -3.63 -11.02
N GLY A 33 -6.43 -3.06 -11.68
CA GLY A 33 -6.40 -1.65 -12.08
C GLY A 33 -5.52 -0.71 -11.27
N LYS A 34 -4.66 -1.21 -10.35
CA LYS A 34 -3.79 -0.39 -9.49
C LYS A 34 -2.91 0.59 -10.27
N THR A 35 -2.14 0.10 -11.24
CA THR A 35 -1.27 0.96 -12.05
C THR A 35 -2.07 2.04 -12.79
N THR A 36 -3.30 1.72 -13.21
CA THR A 36 -4.22 2.70 -13.80
C THR A 36 -4.62 3.76 -12.77
N LEU A 37 -4.98 3.34 -11.54
CA LEU A 37 -5.33 4.25 -10.46
C LEU A 37 -4.16 5.19 -10.11
N PHE A 38 -2.94 4.67 -9.97
CA PHE A 38 -1.74 5.49 -9.71
C PHE A 38 -1.47 6.47 -10.86
N LYS A 39 -1.60 6.02 -12.12
CA LYS A 39 -1.43 6.90 -13.29
C LYS A 39 -2.50 8.00 -13.35
N LEU A 40 -3.75 7.71 -13.00
CA LEU A 40 -4.83 8.70 -12.89
C LEU A 40 -4.53 9.69 -11.77
N TYR A 41 -4.13 9.19 -10.60
CA TYR A 41 -3.76 10.04 -9.47
C TYR A 41 -2.66 11.04 -9.82
N LEU A 42 -1.65 10.61 -10.60
CA LEU A 42 -0.55 11.42 -11.07
C LEU A 42 -0.90 12.31 -12.28
N GLY A 43 -2.10 12.15 -12.84
CA GLY A 43 -2.49 12.82 -14.10
C GLY A 43 -1.59 12.43 -15.28
N LEU A 44 -1.05 11.20 -15.28
CA LEU A 44 -0.29 10.64 -16.40
C LEU A 44 -1.20 10.08 -17.51
N ILE A 45 -2.43 9.78 -17.17
CA ILE A 45 -3.51 9.44 -18.09
C ILE A 45 -4.74 10.29 -17.74
N GLU A 46 -5.56 10.59 -18.73
CA GLU A 46 -6.76 11.40 -18.57
C GLU A 46 -7.87 10.59 -17.90
N ASP A 47 -8.48 11.18 -16.86
CA ASP A 47 -9.67 10.65 -16.20
C ASP A 47 -10.90 10.91 -17.07
N ASP A 48 -11.79 9.92 -17.21
CA ASP A 48 -12.97 10.04 -18.09
C ASP A 48 -14.00 11.02 -17.54
N ASP A 49 -14.08 11.22 -16.21
CA ASP A 49 -14.89 12.23 -15.53
C ASP A 49 -14.17 13.60 -15.41
N LYS A 50 -12.97 13.70 -16.04
CA LYS A 50 -12.13 14.92 -16.06
C LYS A 50 -11.69 15.39 -14.68
N TYR A 51 -11.54 14.46 -13.73
CA TYR A 51 -10.96 14.77 -12.44
C TYR A 51 -9.50 15.23 -12.61
N THR A 52 -9.17 16.31 -11.93
CA THR A 52 -7.79 16.82 -11.87
C THR A 52 -7.35 16.83 -10.41
N ASN A 53 -6.24 16.16 -10.11
CA ASN A 53 -5.66 16.21 -8.78
C ASN A 53 -5.25 17.65 -8.45
N GLN A 54 -5.62 18.12 -7.25
CA GLN A 54 -5.28 19.46 -6.78
C GLN A 54 -3.87 19.54 -6.17
N VAL A 55 -3.27 18.39 -5.88
CA VAL A 55 -1.91 18.30 -5.35
C VAL A 55 -0.90 18.51 -6.47
N SER A 56 0.05 19.41 -6.26
CA SER A 56 1.14 19.63 -7.22
C SER A 56 1.96 18.35 -7.42
N LYS A 57 2.37 18.09 -8.66
CA LYS A 57 3.25 16.94 -8.95
C LYS A 57 4.60 17.01 -8.21
N GLU A 58 5.05 18.20 -7.85
CA GLU A 58 6.26 18.44 -7.06
C GLU A 58 6.09 17.99 -5.59
N GLU A 59 4.84 17.87 -5.12
CA GLU A 59 4.49 17.43 -3.77
C GLU A 59 4.18 15.92 -3.70
N ILE A 60 4.36 15.18 -4.80
CA ILE A 60 4.11 13.74 -4.87
C ILE A 60 5.41 12.99 -5.13
N GLY A 61 5.82 12.17 -4.16
CA GLY A 61 6.89 11.20 -4.32
C GLY A 61 6.35 9.88 -4.87
N VAL A 62 7.03 9.29 -5.84
CA VAL A 62 6.56 8.04 -6.47
C VAL A 62 7.65 7.00 -6.52
N VAL A 63 7.31 5.80 -6.08
CA VAL A 63 8.14 4.61 -6.26
C VAL A 63 7.35 3.60 -7.09
N TRP A 64 7.82 3.34 -8.31
CA TRP A 64 7.28 2.29 -9.16
C TRP A 64 8.07 1.00 -9.01
N ASN A 65 7.38 -0.13 -9.08
CA ASN A 65 8.04 -1.43 -9.07
C ASN A 65 9.10 -1.53 -10.18
N ASP A 66 8.73 -1.18 -11.40
CA ASP A 66 9.55 -1.37 -12.60
C ASP A 66 10.41 -0.16 -12.98
N SER A 67 10.35 0.96 -12.22
CA SER A 67 11.15 2.13 -12.52
C SER A 67 12.51 2.09 -11.82
N SER A 68 13.53 2.50 -12.53
CA SER A 68 14.85 2.73 -11.96
C SER A 68 15.60 3.80 -12.73
N PHE A 69 16.56 4.41 -12.08
CA PHE A 69 17.59 5.17 -12.79
C PHE A 69 18.42 4.26 -13.67
N SER A 70 19.12 4.85 -14.64
CA SER A 70 20.07 4.08 -15.43
C SER A 70 21.05 3.35 -14.53
N LEU A 71 21.21 2.04 -14.74
CA LEU A 71 22.02 1.17 -13.89
C LEU A 71 23.52 1.48 -13.92
N VAL A 72 23.98 2.32 -14.86
CA VAL A 72 25.39 2.78 -14.93
C VAL A 72 25.67 3.94 -13.98
N LEU A 73 24.63 4.64 -13.50
CA LEU A 73 24.76 5.73 -12.55
C LEU A 73 25.11 5.20 -11.15
N ASN A 74 25.72 6.06 -10.35
CA ASN A 74 25.90 5.87 -8.93
C ASN A 74 25.08 6.91 -8.13
N VAL A 75 25.03 6.77 -6.81
CA VAL A 75 24.21 7.63 -5.93
C VAL A 75 24.65 9.09 -5.99
N LEU A 76 25.96 9.40 -6.13
CA LEU A 76 26.44 10.77 -6.23
C LEU A 76 25.96 11.46 -7.52
N GLU A 77 25.89 10.71 -8.62
CA GLU A 77 25.37 11.23 -9.89
C GLU A 77 23.86 11.46 -9.81
N ILE A 78 23.13 10.50 -9.20
CA ILE A 78 21.68 10.64 -8.94
C ILE A 78 21.43 11.87 -8.05
N LYS A 79 22.17 12.03 -6.95
CA LYS A 79 22.05 13.21 -6.08
C LYS A 79 22.19 14.51 -6.88
N LYS A 80 23.17 14.62 -7.76
CA LYS A 80 23.34 15.81 -8.61
C LYS A 80 22.12 16.04 -9.51
N ILE A 81 21.59 14.98 -10.14
CA ILE A 81 20.39 15.09 -10.98
C ILE A 81 19.22 15.62 -10.16
N LEU A 82 18.98 15.07 -8.95
CA LEU A 82 17.89 15.48 -8.08
C LEU A 82 18.02 16.93 -7.62
N MET A 83 19.22 17.37 -7.24
CA MET A 83 19.51 18.76 -6.86
C MET A 83 19.18 19.77 -7.98
N TYR A 84 19.40 19.40 -9.24
CA TYR A 84 19.07 20.26 -10.38
C TYR A 84 17.59 20.18 -10.80
N SER A 85 16.94 19.04 -10.54
CA SER A 85 15.56 18.79 -11.01
C SER A 85 14.50 19.23 -10.00
N TYR A 86 14.80 19.20 -8.71
CA TYR A 86 13.84 19.45 -7.63
C TYR A 86 14.31 20.56 -6.71
N LYS A 87 13.52 21.64 -6.58
CA LYS A 87 13.85 22.80 -5.75
C LYS A 87 13.89 22.49 -4.25
N HIS A 88 13.11 21.52 -3.83
CA HIS A 88 12.92 21.15 -2.42
C HIS A 88 13.63 19.82 -2.06
N PHE A 89 14.61 19.41 -2.87
CA PHE A 89 15.39 18.21 -2.56
C PHE A 89 16.26 18.44 -1.33
N ASP A 90 16.04 17.64 -0.29
CA ASP A 90 16.79 17.69 0.96
C ASP A 90 18.07 16.88 0.86
N CYS A 91 19.17 17.59 0.61
CA CYS A 91 20.50 16.98 0.47
C CYS A 91 21.01 16.36 1.77
N ASP A 92 20.71 16.98 2.92
CA ASP A 92 21.21 16.54 4.22
C ASP A 92 20.47 15.28 4.69
N TYR A 93 19.14 15.27 4.53
CA TYR A 93 18.34 14.08 4.76
C TYR A 93 18.77 12.93 3.85
N PHE A 94 18.92 13.18 2.55
CA PHE A 94 19.36 12.17 1.58
C PHE A 94 20.69 11.56 2.00
N ASP A 95 21.72 12.36 2.30
CA ASP A 95 23.05 11.87 2.69
C ASP A 95 23.00 11.07 4.00
N SER A 96 22.20 11.53 4.96
CA SER A 96 22.00 10.83 6.22
C SER A 96 21.39 9.45 6.03
N MET A 97 20.38 9.33 5.15
CA MET A 97 19.74 8.06 4.84
C MET A 97 20.66 7.12 4.03
N ILE A 98 21.41 7.63 3.06
CA ILE A 98 22.43 6.86 2.33
C ILE A 98 23.45 6.27 3.31
N SER A 99 23.90 7.06 4.28
CA SER A 99 24.83 6.60 5.32
C SER A 99 24.19 5.59 6.28
N ARG A 100 22.96 5.86 6.76
CA ARG A 100 22.20 5.00 7.67
C ARG A 100 22.00 3.59 7.10
N PHE A 101 21.70 3.49 5.80
CA PHE A 101 21.48 2.21 5.12
C PHE A 101 22.74 1.64 4.46
N GLU A 102 23.90 2.20 4.76
CA GLU A 102 25.23 1.72 4.30
C GLU A 102 25.28 1.55 2.77
N LEU A 103 24.62 2.43 2.02
CA LEU A 103 24.65 2.40 0.57
C LEU A 103 25.95 3.06 0.07
N ASP A 104 26.81 2.31 -0.61
CA ASP A 104 28.06 2.86 -1.16
C ASP A 104 27.75 3.86 -2.29
N PRO A 105 27.97 5.18 -2.05
CA PRO A 105 27.54 6.20 -3.00
C PRO A 105 28.33 6.23 -4.31
N LYS A 106 29.44 5.53 -4.38
CA LYS A 106 30.33 5.47 -5.57
C LYS A 106 30.08 4.21 -6.41
N LYS A 107 29.42 3.20 -5.83
CA LYS A 107 29.13 1.94 -6.50
C LYS A 107 28.04 2.12 -7.56
N PRO A 108 28.23 1.65 -8.81
CA PRO A 108 27.17 1.69 -9.83
C PRO A 108 25.93 0.91 -9.41
N LEU A 109 24.73 1.40 -9.78
CA LEU A 109 23.45 0.76 -9.40
C LEU A 109 23.31 -0.67 -9.93
N LYS A 110 23.96 -1.02 -11.02
CA LYS A 110 24.00 -2.42 -11.55
C LYS A 110 24.55 -3.42 -10.54
N ASP A 111 25.39 -2.96 -9.61
CA ASP A 111 26.05 -3.79 -8.61
C ASP A 111 25.30 -3.76 -7.25
N TYR A 112 24.16 -3.03 -7.16
CA TYR A 112 23.29 -3.02 -6.00
C TYR A 112 22.40 -4.27 -5.96
N SER A 113 22.12 -4.78 -4.76
CA SER A 113 21.06 -5.78 -4.56
C SER A 113 19.69 -5.17 -4.77
N THR A 114 18.66 -6.02 -4.96
CA THR A 114 17.26 -5.57 -5.05
C THR A 114 16.86 -4.74 -3.82
N GLY A 115 17.26 -5.18 -2.61
CA GLY A 115 17.00 -4.45 -1.38
C GLY A 115 17.68 -3.08 -1.33
N MET A 116 18.95 -2.97 -1.77
CA MET A 116 19.64 -1.68 -1.87
C MET A 116 18.95 -0.73 -2.86
N LEU A 117 18.47 -1.24 -3.99
CA LEU A 117 17.74 -0.44 -4.98
C LEU A 117 16.38 0.02 -4.45
N SER A 118 15.64 -0.83 -3.75
CA SER A 118 14.37 -0.47 -3.13
C SER A 118 14.55 0.62 -2.07
N LYS A 119 15.52 0.46 -1.17
CA LYS A 119 15.86 1.49 -0.18
C LYS A 119 16.21 2.81 -0.85
N LEU A 120 17.07 2.80 -1.87
CA LEU A 120 17.44 4.02 -2.60
C LEU A 120 16.23 4.72 -3.23
N LYS A 121 15.31 3.98 -3.85
CA LYS A 121 14.08 4.56 -4.45
C LYS A 121 13.23 5.28 -3.40
N ILE A 122 13.06 4.68 -2.22
CA ILE A 122 12.28 5.27 -1.13
C ILE A 122 13.01 6.48 -0.54
N ILE A 123 14.32 6.38 -0.30
CA ILE A 123 15.13 7.52 0.15
C ILE A 123 14.99 8.70 -0.81
N ILE A 124 15.02 8.47 -2.12
CA ILE A 124 14.80 9.53 -3.10
C ILE A 124 13.42 10.16 -2.93
N ALA A 125 12.36 9.33 -2.87
CA ALA A 125 10.99 9.83 -2.76
C ALA A 125 10.75 10.63 -1.47
N THR A 126 11.30 10.18 -0.35
CA THR A 126 11.19 10.85 0.96
C THR A 126 12.04 12.12 1.04
N SER A 127 13.18 12.18 0.34
CA SER A 127 14.04 13.38 0.28
C SER A 127 13.44 14.56 -0.50
N LEU A 128 12.28 14.38 -1.11
CA LEU A 128 11.55 15.45 -1.81
C LEU A 128 10.56 16.20 -0.91
N HIS A 129 10.45 15.87 0.37
CA HIS A 129 9.43 16.36 1.29
C HIS A 129 8.02 16.28 0.70
N ALA A 130 7.75 15.14 0.07
CA ALA A 130 6.47 14.89 -0.59
C ALA A 130 5.33 14.85 0.44
N LYS A 131 4.23 15.55 0.15
CA LYS A 131 3.00 15.45 0.93
C LYS A 131 2.30 14.10 0.71
N ILE A 132 2.53 13.50 -0.45
CA ILE A 132 1.95 12.22 -0.81
C ILE A 132 3.04 11.30 -1.38
N LEU A 133 3.17 10.12 -0.81
CA LEU A 133 3.99 9.06 -1.35
C LEU A 133 3.11 7.98 -1.99
N LEU A 134 3.35 7.69 -3.26
CA LEU A 134 2.72 6.60 -3.99
C LEU A 134 3.73 5.47 -4.19
N LEU A 135 3.53 4.35 -3.51
CA LEU A 135 4.49 3.25 -3.46
C LEU A 135 3.89 1.99 -4.11
N ASP A 136 4.40 1.63 -5.28
CA ASP A 136 3.96 0.44 -6.00
C ASP A 136 4.86 -0.75 -5.70
N GLU A 137 4.39 -1.69 -4.85
CA GLU A 137 5.08 -2.91 -4.46
C GLU A 137 6.51 -2.66 -3.91
N PRO A 138 6.73 -1.74 -2.96
CA PRO A 138 8.07 -1.31 -2.55
C PRO A 138 8.88 -2.42 -1.87
N THR A 139 8.24 -3.47 -1.35
CA THR A 139 8.85 -4.61 -0.65
C THR A 139 8.96 -5.86 -1.52
N SER A 140 8.52 -5.79 -2.78
CA SER A 140 8.51 -6.95 -3.68
C SER A 140 9.93 -7.47 -3.96
N GLY A 141 10.11 -8.80 -3.81
CA GLY A 141 11.40 -9.45 -4.05
C GLY A 141 12.48 -9.19 -3.00
N LEU A 142 12.12 -8.59 -1.86
CA LEU A 142 13.04 -8.38 -0.75
C LEU A 142 13.06 -9.60 0.19
N ASP A 143 14.22 -9.87 0.76
CA ASP A 143 14.32 -10.74 1.93
C ASP A 143 13.69 -10.08 3.17
N VAL A 144 13.51 -10.85 4.24
CA VAL A 144 12.82 -10.38 5.47
C VAL A 144 13.52 -9.17 6.10
N ILE A 145 14.86 -9.13 6.09
CA ILE A 145 15.64 -8.05 6.71
C ILE A 145 15.45 -6.76 5.91
N ALA A 146 15.73 -6.79 4.60
CA ALA A 146 15.58 -5.63 3.73
C ALA A 146 14.14 -5.10 3.70
N ARG A 147 13.15 -6.00 3.80
CA ARG A 147 11.74 -5.66 3.90
C ARG A 147 11.44 -4.87 5.17
N ASN A 148 11.83 -5.37 6.33
CA ASN A 148 11.63 -4.67 7.60
C ASN A 148 12.30 -3.30 7.61
N GLU A 149 13.52 -3.17 7.09
CA GLU A 149 14.21 -1.89 6.98
C GLU A 149 13.45 -0.88 6.10
N VAL A 150 12.79 -1.35 5.03
CA VAL A 150 11.93 -0.51 4.18
C VAL A 150 10.68 -0.07 4.94
N LEU A 151 10.01 -0.97 5.66
CA LEU A 151 8.82 -0.65 6.44
C LEU A 151 9.15 0.33 7.58
N ASP A 152 10.28 0.14 8.25
CA ASP A 152 10.75 1.03 9.32
C ASP A 152 11.09 2.43 8.78
N LEU A 153 11.70 2.52 7.58
CA LEU A 153 11.94 3.81 6.95
C LEU A 153 10.62 4.57 6.67
N LEU A 154 9.58 3.86 6.24
CA LEU A 154 8.27 4.47 6.01
C LEU A 154 7.60 4.93 7.32
N ARG A 155 7.72 4.16 8.41
CA ARG A 155 7.25 4.57 9.74
C ARG A 155 7.97 5.82 10.22
N ASP A 156 9.31 5.80 10.20
CA ASP A 156 10.15 6.95 10.60
C ASP A 156 9.80 8.21 9.78
N TYR A 157 9.51 8.04 8.48
CA TYR A 157 9.11 9.16 7.63
C TYR A 157 7.77 9.77 8.08
N MET A 158 6.77 8.93 8.38
CA MET A 158 5.46 9.40 8.83
C MET A 158 5.52 10.04 10.21
N GLU A 159 6.32 9.51 11.13
CA GLU A 159 6.53 10.11 12.47
C GLU A 159 7.11 11.52 12.39
N GLN A 160 7.94 11.80 11.38
CA GLN A 160 8.57 13.10 11.17
C GLN A 160 7.74 14.04 10.30
N ASN A 161 6.72 13.56 9.60
CA ASN A 161 5.93 14.29 8.62
C ASN A 161 4.43 14.04 8.80
N GLU A 162 3.84 14.56 9.89
CA GLU A 162 2.43 14.35 10.28
C GLU A 162 1.40 14.76 9.20
N GLU A 163 1.76 15.67 8.30
CA GLU A 163 0.91 16.11 7.18
C GLU A 163 1.06 15.24 5.92
N ALA A 164 2.03 14.32 5.90
CA ALA A 164 2.23 13.44 4.77
C ALA A 164 1.17 12.32 4.74
N SER A 165 0.94 11.78 3.56
CA SER A 165 0.11 10.59 3.35
C SER A 165 0.85 9.58 2.48
N ILE A 166 0.74 8.31 2.79
CA ILE A 166 1.30 7.23 1.96
C ILE A 166 0.15 6.40 1.38
N LEU A 167 0.19 6.16 0.07
CA LEU A 167 -0.58 5.10 -0.58
C LEU A 167 0.40 4.00 -1.00
N ILE A 168 0.29 2.86 -0.34
CA ILE A 168 1.15 1.70 -0.60
C ILE A 168 0.35 0.55 -1.19
N SER A 169 0.89 -0.08 -2.20
CA SER A 169 0.36 -1.36 -2.65
C SER A 169 1.35 -2.48 -2.37
N SER A 170 0.84 -3.62 -1.94
CA SER A 170 1.63 -4.84 -1.79
C SER A 170 0.75 -6.06 -2.06
N HIS A 171 1.40 -7.15 -2.48
CA HIS A 171 0.81 -8.48 -2.52
C HIS A 171 1.19 -9.31 -1.28
N ILE A 172 1.94 -8.73 -0.34
CA ILE A 172 2.35 -9.36 0.92
C ILE A 172 1.51 -8.73 2.03
N SER A 173 0.47 -9.43 2.44
CA SER A 173 -0.53 -8.94 3.40
C SER A 173 0.06 -8.57 4.74
N SER A 174 1.01 -9.37 5.24
CA SER A 174 1.66 -9.15 6.54
C SER A 174 2.42 -7.80 6.62
N ASP A 175 2.93 -7.30 5.49
CA ASP A 175 3.61 -6.00 5.46
C ASP A 175 2.61 -4.87 5.71
N LEU A 176 1.40 -5.02 5.20
CA LEU A 176 0.35 -4.01 5.28
C LEU A 176 -0.35 -4.01 6.63
N GLU A 177 -0.64 -5.19 7.21
CA GLU A 177 -1.31 -5.31 8.51
C GLU A 177 -0.54 -4.62 9.65
N GLY A 178 0.80 -4.63 9.61
CA GLY A 178 1.64 -4.01 10.62
C GLY A 178 2.04 -2.56 10.35
N LEU A 179 1.68 -2.01 9.18
CA LEU A 179 2.12 -0.69 8.73
C LEU A 179 0.96 0.29 8.50
N CYS A 180 -0.18 -0.18 7.98
CA CYS A 180 -1.21 0.69 7.43
C CYS A 180 -2.35 0.97 8.40
N ASP A 181 -2.90 2.19 8.32
CA ASP A 181 -4.01 2.68 9.11
C ASP A 181 -5.36 2.48 8.38
N GLU A 182 -5.34 2.47 7.05
CA GLU A 182 -6.52 2.28 6.20
C GLU A 182 -6.25 1.26 5.11
N PHE A 183 -7.30 0.50 4.76
CA PHE A 183 -7.24 -0.61 3.82
C PHE A 183 -8.33 -0.47 2.76
N TYR A 184 -7.94 -0.34 1.50
CA TYR A 184 -8.83 -0.35 0.36
C TYR A 184 -8.62 -1.63 -0.44
N PHE A 185 -9.67 -2.42 -0.54
CA PHE A 185 -9.68 -3.66 -1.32
C PHE A 185 -10.26 -3.37 -2.69
N ILE A 186 -9.44 -3.56 -3.75
CA ILE A 186 -9.85 -3.31 -5.12
C ILE A 186 -9.96 -4.60 -5.92
N GLU A 187 -11.10 -4.80 -6.58
CA GLU A 187 -11.35 -5.92 -7.48
C GLU A 187 -12.04 -5.43 -8.76
N LYS A 188 -11.53 -5.85 -9.93
CA LYS A 188 -12.08 -5.50 -11.26
C LYS A 188 -12.39 -4.00 -11.41
N GLY A 189 -11.48 -3.16 -10.95
CA GLY A 189 -11.57 -1.71 -11.07
C GLY A 189 -12.53 -1.02 -10.10
N LYS A 190 -13.03 -1.71 -9.06
CA LYS A 190 -13.91 -1.14 -8.03
C LYS A 190 -13.36 -1.39 -6.64
N ILE A 191 -13.57 -0.45 -5.72
CA ILE A 191 -13.37 -0.69 -4.29
C ILE A 191 -14.53 -1.55 -3.80
N ILE A 192 -14.22 -2.72 -3.27
CA ILE A 192 -15.18 -3.70 -2.74
C ILE A 192 -15.29 -3.65 -1.22
N LEU A 193 -14.26 -3.12 -0.55
CA LEU A 193 -14.21 -2.95 0.90
C LEU A 193 -13.25 -1.80 1.23
N GLN A 194 -13.62 -1.00 2.24
CA GLN A 194 -12.75 0.00 2.87
C GLN A 194 -12.82 -0.18 4.38
N GLU A 195 -11.68 -0.37 5.03
CA GLU A 195 -11.60 -0.66 6.46
C GLU A 195 -10.43 0.07 7.13
N GLN A 196 -10.60 0.30 8.43
CA GLN A 196 -9.57 0.85 9.33
C GLN A 196 -9.22 -0.13 10.45
N ASP A 197 -10.17 -0.96 10.85
CA ASP A 197 -10.02 -1.92 11.94
C ASP A 197 -10.11 -3.36 11.43
N LEU A 198 -8.95 -4.00 11.23
CA LEU A 198 -8.87 -5.41 10.88
C LEU A 198 -8.99 -6.34 12.10
N GLU A 199 -8.82 -5.82 13.32
CA GLU A 199 -8.89 -6.62 14.55
C GLU A 199 -10.32 -7.08 14.87
N SER A 200 -11.33 -6.36 14.36
CA SER A 200 -12.74 -6.71 14.49
C SER A 200 -13.15 -7.94 13.67
N TYR A 201 -12.31 -8.33 12.70
CA TYR A 201 -12.63 -9.43 11.79
C TYR A 201 -12.18 -10.79 12.33
N ALA A 202 -13.04 -11.80 12.15
CA ALA A 202 -12.73 -13.18 12.51
C ALA A 202 -13.35 -14.22 11.57
N LEU A 203 -12.71 -15.38 11.55
CA LEU A 203 -13.22 -16.60 10.95
C LEU A 203 -13.83 -17.50 12.03
N LEU A 204 -15.11 -17.82 11.87
CA LEU A 204 -15.86 -18.70 12.77
C LEU A 204 -15.88 -20.12 12.20
N LYS A 205 -15.45 -21.10 12.99
CA LYS A 205 -15.44 -22.52 12.63
C LYS A 205 -16.21 -23.34 13.67
N GLY A 206 -16.84 -24.41 13.24
CA GLY A 206 -17.65 -25.24 14.13
C GLY A 206 -19.00 -24.62 14.50
N VAL A 207 -19.53 -23.78 13.61
CA VAL A 207 -20.83 -23.13 13.76
C VAL A 207 -21.94 -24.18 13.65
N ASP A 208 -22.80 -24.24 14.67
CA ASP A 208 -24.00 -25.06 14.75
C ASP A 208 -25.29 -24.20 14.76
N GLU A 209 -26.46 -24.83 14.92
CA GLU A 209 -27.77 -24.17 14.88
C GLU A 209 -28.00 -23.17 16.05
N THR A 210 -27.16 -23.18 17.08
CA THR A 210 -27.29 -22.30 18.26
C THR A 210 -26.56 -20.96 18.08
N VAL A 211 -25.72 -20.85 17.07
CA VAL A 211 -24.92 -19.65 16.82
C VAL A 211 -25.73 -18.62 16.04
N ASP A 212 -25.80 -17.40 16.58
CA ASP A 212 -26.43 -16.28 15.89
C ASP A 212 -25.56 -15.82 14.70
N LEU A 213 -26.15 -15.90 13.50
CA LEU A 213 -25.51 -15.53 12.24
C LEU A 213 -25.79 -14.08 11.81
N SER A 214 -26.50 -13.29 12.61
CA SER A 214 -26.88 -11.92 12.24
C SER A 214 -25.70 -10.99 11.95
N TYR A 215 -24.53 -11.30 12.50
CA TYR A 215 -23.29 -10.53 12.31
C TYR A 215 -22.30 -11.21 11.36
N VAL A 216 -22.75 -12.21 10.64
CA VAL A 216 -21.92 -12.88 9.62
C VAL A 216 -22.05 -12.12 8.31
N LEU A 217 -20.91 -11.80 7.71
CA LEU A 217 -20.82 -11.09 6.43
C LEU A 217 -20.84 -12.04 5.24
N LYS A 218 -20.06 -13.12 5.33
CA LYS A 218 -19.80 -14.05 4.23
C LYS A 218 -19.52 -15.46 4.74
N LYS A 219 -19.74 -16.46 3.85
CA LYS A 219 -19.49 -17.87 4.13
C LYS A 219 -18.70 -18.51 2.98
N ILE A 220 -17.74 -19.35 3.33
CA ILE A 220 -17.07 -20.28 2.39
C ILE A 220 -17.04 -21.66 3.04
N GLY A 221 -17.74 -22.62 2.43
CA GLY A 221 -17.86 -23.96 3.00
C GLY A 221 -18.51 -23.96 4.38
N SER A 222 -17.80 -24.42 5.41
CA SER A 222 -18.26 -24.45 6.80
C SER A 222 -17.67 -23.33 7.67
N THR A 223 -16.98 -22.38 7.08
CA THR A 223 -16.34 -21.27 7.78
C THR A 223 -17.01 -19.95 7.44
N TYR A 224 -17.18 -19.10 8.42
CA TYR A 224 -17.95 -17.86 8.33
C TYR A 224 -17.04 -16.67 8.67
N LEU A 225 -17.14 -15.59 7.89
CA LEU A 225 -16.47 -14.33 8.14
C LEU A 225 -17.41 -13.37 8.87
N THR A 226 -16.93 -12.79 9.96
CA THR A 226 -17.61 -11.71 10.70
C THR A 226 -16.70 -10.52 10.89
N ASN A 227 -17.28 -9.33 11.09
CA ASN A 227 -16.60 -8.13 11.60
C ASN A 227 -16.96 -7.81 13.06
N GLU A 228 -17.60 -8.74 13.76
CA GLU A 228 -17.99 -8.63 15.17
C GLU A 228 -17.30 -9.70 16.02
N ARG A 229 -15.98 -9.81 15.87
CA ARG A 229 -15.15 -10.81 16.56
C ARG A 229 -15.43 -10.82 18.08
N GLN A 230 -15.48 -9.63 18.69
CA GLN A 230 -15.67 -9.51 20.13
C GLN A 230 -17.01 -10.10 20.59
N PHE A 231 -18.09 -9.86 19.85
CA PHE A 231 -19.40 -10.44 20.13
C PHE A 231 -19.31 -11.97 20.20
N TYR A 232 -18.66 -12.60 19.24
CA TYR A 232 -18.56 -14.08 19.21
C TYR A 232 -17.66 -14.62 20.32
N VAL A 233 -16.57 -13.95 20.65
CA VAL A 233 -15.67 -14.32 21.74
C VAL A 233 -16.40 -14.30 23.11
N GLU A 234 -17.26 -13.31 23.33
CA GLU A 234 -17.97 -13.14 24.60
C GLU A 234 -19.16 -14.10 24.74
N ASN A 235 -19.81 -14.47 23.66
CA ASN A 235 -21.07 -15.22 23.72
C ASN A 235 -20.96 -16.71 23.40
N TYR A 236 -19.86 -17.16 22.75
CA TYR A 236 -19.73 -18.53 22.26
C TYR A 236 -18.39 -19.18 22.62
N SER A 237 -18.28 -19.70 23.82
CA SER A 237 -17.03 -20.31 24.33
C SER A 237 -16.60 -21.61 23.61
N ASN A 238 -17.53 -22.28 22.94
CA ASN A 238 -17.27 -23.53 22.22
C ASN A 238 -16.97 -23.32 20.75
N LEU A 239 -17.07 -22.08 20.25
CA LEU A 239 -16.80 -21.74 18.87
C LEU A 239 -15.31 -21.50 18.64
N VAL A 240 -14.75 -22.04 17.56
CA VAL A 240 -13.38 -21.73 17.18
C VAL A 240 -13.38 -20.40 16.42
N ILE A 241 -12.76 -19.38 17.03
CA ILE A 241 -12.72 -18.01 16.53
C ILE A 241 -11.28 -17.66 16.22
N GLU A 242 -10.93 -17.59 14.95
CA GLU A 242 -9.60 -17.22 14.49
C GLU A 242 -9.62 -15.76 13.99
N LYS A 243 -8.56 -15.00 14.27
CA LYS A 243 -8.42 -13.67 13.66
C LYS A 243 -8.38 -13.82 12.15
N ALA A 244 -9.15 -13.01 11.44
CA ALA A 244 -9.06 -12.96 9.99
C ALA A 244 -7.93 -12.02 9.57
N HIS A 245 -7.16 -12.44 8.58
CA HIS A 245 -6.09 -11.67 7.95
C HIS A 245 -6.56 -11.04 6.64
N ILE A 246 -5.77 -10.12 6.09
CA ILE A 246 -6.07 -9.46 4.81
C ILE A 246 -6.41 -10.45 3.69
N ASP A 247 -5.68 -11.57 3.62
CA ASP A 247 -5.90 -12.60 2.59
C ASP A 247 -7.26 -13.28 2.76
N ASP A 248 -7.69 -13.54 3.98
CA ASP A 248 -9.01 -14.08 4.28
C ASP A 248 -10.10 -13.11 3.85
N LEU A 249 -9.96 -11.82 4.22
CA LEU A 249 -10.90 -10.78 3.81
C LEU A 249 -11.03 -10.72 2.29
N MET A 250 -9.91 -10.72 1.56
CA MET A 250 -9.93 -10.75 0.09
C MET A 250 -10.63 -11.98 -0.46
N GLU A 251 -10.37 -13.16 0.10
CA GLU A 251 -10.99 -14.39 -0.37
C GLU A 251 -12.50 -14.39 -0.13
N TYR A 252 -12.93 -14.06 1.09
CA TYR A 252 -14.34 -14.07 1.47
C TYR A 252 -15.14 -12.98 0.76
N MET A 253 -14.58 -11.79 0.56
CA MET A 253 -15.28 -10.71 -0.16
C MET A 253 -15.48 -11.03 -1.65
N ILE A 254 -14.58 -11.81 -2.25
CA ILE A 254 -14.64 -12.15 -3.68
C ILE A 254 -15.45 -13.43 -3.92
N LYS A 255 -15.23 -14.46 -3.11
CA LYS A 255 -15.81 -15.81 -3.33
C LYS A 255 -16.93 -16.17 -2.36
N GLY A 256 -17.00 -15.49 -1.21
CA GLY A 256 -17.95 -15.85 -0.15
C GLY A 256 -19.40 -15.58 -0.53
N GLU A 257 -20.26 -16.53 -0.13
CA GLU A 257 -21.70 -16.42 -0.26
C GLU A 257 -22.23 -15.47 0.85
N THR A 258 -23.21 -14.64 0.52
CA THR A 258 -23.96 -13.85 1.50
C THR A 258 -25.01 -14.75 2.13
N ILE A 259 -25.15 -14.69 3.45
CA ILE A 259 -26.11 -15.50 4.22
C ILE A 259 -27.43 -14.73 4.33
#